data_bbf7e8dfc2e777ec442ac2ed10a55f92
#
_entry.id   bbf7e8dfc2e777ec442ac2ed10a55f92
#
_cell.length_a   1.000
_cell.length_b   1.000
_cell.length_c   1.000
_cell.angle_alpha   90.00
_cell.angle_beta   90.00
_cell.angle_gamma   90.00
#
_symmetry.space_group_name_H-M   'P 1'
#
loop_
_entity.id
_entity.type
_entity.pdbx_description
1 polymer ?
#
loop_
_entity_poly.entity_id
_entity_poly.type
_entity_poly.pdbx_seq_one_letter_code
_entity_poly.pdbx_strand_id
1 'polypeptide(L)'
;MSYKIIGKYIKDLNFSIPNPKTFLLLSKDISNYKINIDIKSNQVKEKIIDVQTTLNLSPIKNNFEKINTKIVYSTIIELTDGITDKKEIEKIILINVPSDIYPELRKIFVFVFEKSGFKDIKISENVDFQKLYDLKKTQ
;
A
#
# COMPACT_ATOMS: atom_id res chain seq x y z
N MET A 1 -20.81 -12.21 0.78
CA MET A 1 -19.87 -11.10 0.61
C MET A 1 -20.36 -10.10 -0.41
N SER A 2 -20.12 -8.83 -0.14
CA SER A 2 -20.60 -7.74 -1.01
C SER A 2 -19.75 -7.52 -2.25
N TYR A 3 -18.61 -8.16 -2.33
CA TYR A 3 -17.70 -8.06 -3.47
C TYR A 3 -16.89 -9.31 -3.61
N LYS A 4 -16.29 -9.48 -4.78
CA LYS A 4 -15.30 -10.54 -4.99
C LYS A 4 -14.10 -9.98 -5.74
N ILE A 5 -12.94 -10.52 -5.47
CA ILE A 5 -11.71 -10.12 -6.16
C ILE A 5 -11.62 -10.97 -7.43
N ILE A 6 -11.59 -10.30 -8.59
CA ILE A 6 -11.53 -10.99 -9.87
C ILE A 6 -10.15 -10.91 -10.52
N GLY A 7 -9.26 -10.08 -9.98
CA GLY A 7 -7.89 -10.01 -10.49
C GLY A 7 -7.01 -9.18 -9.56
N LYS A 8 -5.73 -9.50 -9.53
CA LYS A 8 -4.72 -8.76 -8.77
C LYS A 8 -3.44 -8.70 -9.58
N TYR A 9 -2.78 -7.55 -9.59
CA TYR A 9 -1.49 -7.43 -10.27
C TYR A 9 -0.69 -6.26 -9.72
N ILE A 10 0.63 -6.33 -9.92
CA ILE A 10 1.51 -5.21 -9.60
C ILE A 10 1.42 -4.24 -10.77
N LYS A 11 0.86 -3.07 -10.53
CA LYS A 11 0.73 -2.05 -11.57
C LYS A 11 2.05 -1.32 -11.81
N ASP A 12 2.76 -1.04 -10.72
CA ASP A 12 4.01 -0.30 -10.80
C ASP A 12 4.90 -0.71 -9.65
N LEU A 13 6.19 -0.86 -9.94
CA LEU A 13 7.19 -1.21 -8.94
C LEU A 13 8.45 -0.41 -9.23
N ASN A 14 8.75 0.52 -8.35
CA ASN A 14 9.96 1.32 -8.42
C ASN A 14 10.77 1.12 -7.17
N PHE A 15 12.04 0.83 -7.34
CA PHE A 15 12.98 0.70 -6.23
C PHE A 15 14.32 1.22 -6.68
N SER A 16 14.79 2.27 -6.02
CA SER A 16 16.07 2.89 -6.37
C SER A 16 16.71 3.48 -5.13
N ILE A 17 17.94 3.10 -4.86
CA ILE A 17 18.76 3.72 -3.82
C ILE A 17 19.81 4.54 -4.55
N PRO A 18 19.83 5.87 -4.35
CA PRO A 18 20.62 6.76 -5.21
C PRO A 18 22.13 6.60 -5.09
N ASN A 19 22.64 6.18 -3.93
CA ASN A 19 24.08 6.10 -3.72
C ASN A 19 24.41 5.25 -2.50
N PRO A 20 25.69 4.84 -2.35
CA PRO A 20 26.09 4.02 -1.22
C PRO A 20 25.89 4.66 0.15
N LYS A 21 26.02 5.96 0.23
CA LYS A 21 25.82 6.69 1.49
C LYS A 21 24.38 6.50 2.00
N THR A 22 23.42 6.65 1.12
CA THR A 22 21.99 6.46 1.47
C THR A 22 21.73 5.00 1.86
N PHE A 23 22.34 4.05 1.14
CA PHE A 23 22.24 2.64 1.47
C PHE A 23 22.73 2.36 2.90
N LEU A 24 23.89 2.90 3.26
CA LEU A 24 24.46 2.69 4.58
C LEU A 24 23.61 3.32 5.68
N LEU A 25 23.06 4.49 5.43
CA LEU A 25 22.18 5.14 6.40
C LEU A 25 20.88 4.34 6.61
N LEU A 26 20.30 3.84 5.54
CA LEU A 26 19.10 3.00 5.63
C LEU A 26 19.38 1.70 6.37
N SER A 27 20.53 1.09 6.11
CA SER A 27 20.92 -0.17 6.76
C SER A 27 21.08 -0.02 8.26
N LYS A 28 21.56 1.15 8.69
CA LYS A 28 21.74 1.41 10.12
C LYS A 28 20.45 1.78 10.82
N ASP A 29 19.61 2.57 10.18
CA ASP A 29 18.45 3.12 10.87
C ASP A 29 17.29 3.37 9.92
N ILE A 30 16.57 2.30 9.63
CA ILE A 30 15.36 2.37 8.81
C ILE A 30 14.26 3.15 9.52
N SER A 31 14.36 3.34 10.84
CA SER A 31 13.36 4.08 11.61
C SER A 31 13.32 5.57 11.25
N ASN A 32 14.35 6.08 10.55
CA ASN A 32 14.33 7.44 10.03
C ASN A 32 13.43 7.60 8.81
N TYR A 33 12.83 6.53 8.35
CA TYR A 33 11.88 6.54 7.24
C TYR A 33 10.55 5.99 7.71
N LYS A 34 9.49 6.45 7.09
CA LYS A 34 8.15 5.97 7.40
C LYS A 34 7.49 5.40 6.15
N ILE A 35 6.61 4.44 6.37
CA ILE A 35 5.82 3.84 5.30
C ILE A 35 4.56 4.66 5.13
N ASN A 36 4.29 5.05 3.90
CA ASN A 36 3.06 5.73 3.53
C ASN A 36 2.18 4.76 2.75
N ILE A 37 0.89 4.78 3.06
CA ILE A 37 -0.10 3.97 2.38
C ILE A 37 -1.12 4.90 1.76
N ASP A 38 -1.37 4.73 0.47
CA ASP A 38 -2.38 5.51 -0.25
C ASP A 38 -3.30 4.58 -1.02
N ILE A 39 -4.57 4.90 -1.07
CA ILE A 39 -5.56 4.09 -1.74
C ILE A 39 -6.35 4.96 -2.71
N LYS A 40 -6.39 4.53 -3.97
CA LYS A 40 -7.17 5.19 -5.02
C LYS A 40 -8.06 4.16 -5.68
N SER A 41 -9.17 4.61 -6.23
CA SER A 41 -10.06 3.73 -6.95
C SER A 41 -10.52 4.36 -8.24
N ASN A 42 -10.76 3.51 -9.25
CA ASN A 42 -11.32 3.91 -10.53
C ASN A 42 -12.38 2.91 -10.92
N GLN A 43 -13.50 3.40 -11.39
CA GLN A 43 -14.53 2.53 -11.93
C GLN A 43 -14.11 2.11 -13.34
N VAL A 44 -13.95 0.79 -13.53
CA VAL A 44 -13.55 0.23 -14.83
C VAL A 44 -14.76 0.10 -15.73
N LYS A 45 -15.84 -0.42 -15.19
CA LYS A 45 -17.15 -0.49 -15.84
C LYS A 45 -18.18 -0.77 -14.75
N GLU A 46 -19.44 -0.92 -15.12
CA GLU A 46 -20.51 -1.16 -14.15
C GLU A 46 -20.16 -2.33 -13.22
N LYS A 47 -20.20 -2.08 -11.91
CA LYS A 47 -19.91 -3.04 -10.84
C LYS A 47 -18.45 -3.49 -10.74
N ILE A 48 -17.56 -3.03 -11.62
CA ILE A 48 -16.15 -3.40 -11.58
C ILE A 48 -15.30 -2.19 -11.24
N ILE A 49 -14.52 -2.32 -10.16
CA ILE A 49 -13.72 -1.23 -9.62
C ILE A 49 -12.27 -1.70 -9.49
N ASP A 50 -11.34 -0.85 -9.90
CA ASP A 50 -9.92 -1.04 -9.69
C ASP A 50 -9.53 -0.29 -8.42
N VAL A 51 -9.06 -1.03 -7.42
CA VAL A 51 -8.59 -0.45 -6.15
C VAL A 51 -7.07 -0.50 -6.17
N GLN A 52 -6.42 0.66 -6.19
CA GLN A 52 -4.98 0.77 -6.22
C GLN A 52 -4.45 1.10 -4.83
N THR A 53 -3.69 0.18 -4.27
CA THR A 53 -3.06 0.36 -2.97
C THR A 53 -1.57 0.61 -3.18
N THR A 54 -1.08 1.74 -2.69
CA THR A 54 0.30 2.17 -2.88
C THR A 54 1.03 2.14 -1.55
N LEU A 55 2.21 1.52 -1.54
CA LEU A 55 3.15 1.62 -0.43
C LEU A 55 4.39 2.34 -0.91
N ASN A 56 4.86 3.30 -0.12
CA ASN A 56 6.14 3.93 -0.37
C ASN A 56 6.83 4.27 0.95
N LEU A 57 8.13 4.55 0.86
CA LEU A 57 8.93 4.94 2.00
C LEU A 57 9.37 6.39 1.79
N SER A 58 9.23 7.20 2.83
CA SER A 58 9.71 8.59 2.78
C SER A 58 10.48 8.92 4.05
N PRO A 59 11.46 9.83 3.97
CA PRO A 59 12.23 10.22 5.14
C PRO A 59 11.35 11.02 6.11
N ILE A 60 11.58 10.79 7.41
CA ILE A 60 10.87 11.52 8.46
C ILE A 60 11.46 12.91 8.61
N LYS A 61 12.80 13.01 8.46
CA LYS A 61 13.54 14.27 8.60
C LYS A 61 14.02 14.77 7.25
N ASN A 62 14.08 16.08 7.09
CA ASN A 62 14.49 16.70 5.83
C ASN A 62 15.96 16.48 5.46
N ASN A 63 16.80 16.12 6.43
CA ASN A 63 18.21 15.88 6.19
C ASN A 63 18.53 14.48 5.63
N PHE A 64 17.52 13.64 5.49
CA PHE A 64 17.69 12.35 4.86
C PHE A 64 17.28 12.43 3.39
N GLU A 65 18.08 11.79 2.54
CA GLU A 65 17.84 11.79 1.11
C GLU A 65 16.61 10.97 0.77
N LYS A 66 15.83 11.44 -0.20
CA LYS A 66 14.67 10.69 -0.68
C LYS A 66 15.13 9.46 -1.46
N ILE A 67 14.53 8.34 -1.15
CA ILE A 67 14.71 7.13 -1.93
C ILE A 67 13.45 6.91 -2.77
N ASN A 68 13.63 6.22 -3.88
CA ASN A 68 12.50 5.91 -4.76
C ASN A 68 12.06 4.48 -4.53
N THR A 69 11.15 4.29 -3.58
CA THR A 69 10.55 2.98 -3.32
C THR A 69 9.05 3.14 -3.35
N LYS A 70 8.43 2.52 -4.34
CA LYS A 70 7.00 2.64 -4.52
C LYS A 70 6.47 1.36 -5.16
N ILE A 71 5.44 0.79 -4.56
CA ILE A 71 4.71 -0.33 -5.14
C ILE A 71 3.26 0.07 -5.25
N VAL A 72 2.71 -0.03 -6.44
CA VAL A 72 1.28 0.17 -6.68
C VAL A 72 0.68 -1.19 -7.01
N TYR A 73 -0.22 -1.65 -6.17
CA TYR A 73 -0.87 -2.94 -6.31
C TYR A 73 -2.33 -2.72 -6.71
N SER A 74 -2.71 -3.28 -7.84
CA SER A 74 -4.07 -3.14 -8.36
C SER A 74 -4.89 -4.37 -8.00
N THR A 75 -6.05 -4.14 -7.38
CA THR A 75 -7.00 -5.19 -7.05
C THR A 75 -8.30 -4.88 -7.76
N ILE A 76 -8.69 -5.74 -8.68
CA ILE A 76 -9.92 -5.56 -9.43
C ILE A 76 -11.03 -6.33 -8.71
N ILE A 77 -12.07 -5.62 -8.33
CA ILE A 77 -13.20 -6.21 -7.62
C ILE A 77 -14.48 -6.07 -8.43
N GLU A 78 -15.40 -7.00 -8.22
CA GLU A 78 -16.73 -6.93 -8.74
C GLU A 78 -17.69 -6.82 -7.55
N LEU A 79 -18.55 -5.80 -7.58
CA LEU A 79 -19.57 -5.62 -6.56
C LEU A 79 -20.68 -6.65 -6.76
N THR A 80 -21.11 -7.28 -5.68
CA THR A 80 -22.16 -8.31 -5.71
C THR A 80 -23.33 -7.86 -4.83
N ASP A 81 -24.39 -8.66 -4.79
CA ASP A 81 -25.56 -8.43 -3.92
C ASP A 81 -26.27 -7.10 -4.14
N GLY A 82 -26.17 -6.53 -5.34
CA GLY A 82 -26.89 -5.31 -5.69
C GLY A 82 -26.53 -4.09 -4.85
N ILE A 83 -25.30 -4.02 -4.36
CA ILE A 83 -24.86 -2.92 -3.53
C ILE A 83 -24.83 -1.61 -4.32
N THR A 84 -25.52 -0.60 -3.79
CA THR A 84 -25.58 0.73 -4.40
C THR A 84 -25.25 1.84 -3.39
N ASP A 85 -25.18 1.51 -2.10
CA ASP A 85 -24.89 2.47 -1.04
C ASP A 85 -23.44 2.96 -1.14
N LYS A 86 -23.27 4.27 -1.35
CA LYS A 86 -21.94 4.89 -1.50
C LYS A 86 -21.05 4.66 -0.30
N LYS A 87 -21.60 4.69 0.93
CA LYS A 87 -20.81 4.47 2.14
C LYS A 87 -20.31 3.05 2.24
N GLU A 88 -21.12 2.06 1.86
CA GLU A 88 -20.71 0.67 1.85
C GLU A 88 -19.61 0.42 0.83
N ILE A 89 -19.75 0.99 -0.36
CA ILE A 89 -18.75 0.88 -1.42
C ILE A 89 -17.45 1.54 -0.96
N GLU A 90 -17.52 2.69 -0.32
CA GLU A 90 -16.37 3.40 0.22
C GLU A 90 -15.61 2.53 1.25
N LYS A 91 -16.34 1.87 2.15
CA LYS A 91 -15.73 0.97 3.14
C LYS A 91 -15.08 -0.23 2.49
N ILE A 92 -15.67 -0.79 1.46
CA ILE A 92 -15.08 -1.88 0.70
C ILE A 92 -13.74 -1.44 0.12
N ILE A 93 -13.70 -0.27 -0.51
CA ILE A 93 -12.52 0.27 -1.16
C ILE A 93 -11.42 0.63 -0.16
N LEU A 94 -11.78 1.28 0.94
CA LEU A 94 -10.80 1.85 1.87
C LEU A 94 -10.45 0.96 3.06
N ILE A 95 -11.27 -0.03 3.36
CA ILE A 95 -11.06 -0.90 4.51
C ILE A 95 -10.91 -2.36 4.10
N ASN A 96 -11.92 -2.91 3.45
CA ASN A 96 -11.99 -4.36 3.22
C ASN A 96 -10.94 -4.84 2.23
N VAL A 97 -10.88 -4.21 1.06
CA VAL A 97 -9.92 -4.63 0.02
C VAL A 97 -8.48 -4.43 0.48
N PRO A 98 -8.10 -3.25 1.00
CA PRO A 98 -6.73 -3.09 1.51
C PRO A 98 -6.37 -4.07 2.62
N SER A 99 -7.30 -4.37 3.51
CA SER A 99 -7.07 -5.35 4.59
C SER A 99 -6.79 -6.74 4.02
N ASP A 100 -7.52 -7.11 2.98
CA ASP A 100 -7.36 -8.43 2.35
C ASP A 100 -6.02 -8.58 1.63
N ILE A 101 -5.56 -7.52 0.95
CA ILE A 101 -4.37 -7.62 0.10
C ILE A 101 -3.08 -7.18 0.81
N TYR A 102 -3.17 -6.53 1.95
CA TYR A 102 -2.00 -6.00 2.63
C TYR A 102 -0.94 -7.06 2.95
N PRO A 103 -1.27 -8.25 3.45
CA PRO A 103 -0.24 -9.27 3.72
C PRO A 103 0.57 -9.64 2.49
N GLU A 104 -0.07 -9.73 1.34
CA GLU A 104 0.60 -10.03 0.09
C GLU A 104 1.47 -8.87 -0.37
N LEU A 105 0.93 -7.66 -0.29
CA LEU A 105 1.67 -6.44 -0.64
C LEU A 105 2.88 -6.24 0.26
N ARG A 106 2.72 -6.50 1.55
CA ARG A 106 3.81 -6.44 2.53
C ARG A 106 4.93 -7.40 2.16
N LYS A 107 4.59 -8.63 1.78
CA LYS A 107 5.58 -9.64 1.38
C LYS A 107 6.41 -9.17 0.18
N ILE A 108 5.76 -8.56 -0.79
CA ILE A 108 6.45 -8.04 -1.97
C ILE A 108 7.42 -6.92 -1.56
N PHE A 109 6.96 -6.01 -0.72
CA PHE A 109 7.75 -4.88 -0.24
C PHE A 109 9.00 -5.35 0.51
N VAL A 110 8.81 -6.28 1.46
CA VAL A 110 9.90 -6.86 2.24
C VAL A 110 10.89 -7.61 1.33
N PHE A 111 10.37 -8.38 0.38
CA PHE A 111 11.19 -9.13 -0.56
C PHE A 111 12.13 -8.20 -1.36
N VAL A 112 11.61 -7.09 -1.85
CA VAL A 112 12.40 -6.13 -2.62
C VAL A 112 13.54 -5.57 -1.76
N PHE A 113 13.25 -5.21 -0.50
CA PHE A 113 14.28 -4.71 0.39
C PHE A 113 15.34 -5.76 0.73
N GLU A 114 14.91 -6.99 1.03
CA GLU A 114 15.84 -8.07 1.34
C GLU A 114 16.75 -8.38 0.16
N LYS A 115 16.20 -8.44 -1.05
CA LYS A 115 16.99 -8.71 -2.25
C LYS A 115 17.88 -7.54 -2.64
N SER A 116 17.62 -6.37 -2.11
CA SER A 116 18.45 -5.19 -2.32
C SER A 116 19.54 -5.01 -1.28
N GLY A 117 19.71 -6.00 -0.40
CA GLY A 117 20.81 -6.01 0.55
C GLY A 117 20.46 -5.58 1.97
N PHE A 118 19.19 -5.31 2.25
CA PHE A 118 18.78 -4.92 3.60
C PHE A 118 18.38 -6.14 4.39
N LYS A 119 18.92 -6.27 5.60
CA LYS A 119 18.59 -7.36 6.52
C LYS A 119 17.63 -6.83 7.60
N ASP A 120 16.77 -7.70 8.05
CA ASP A 120 15.92 -7.42 9.22
C ASP A 120 15.03 -6.19 9.08
N ILE A 121 14.55 -5.92 7.87
CA ILE A 121 13.61 -4.84 7.71
C ILE A 121 12.30 -5.20 8.42
N LYS A 122 11.85 -4.29 9.30
CA LYS A 122 10.65 -4.50 10.10
C LYS A 122 9.53 -3.61 9.59
N ILE A 123 8.54 -4.24 9.01
CA ILE A 123 7.34 -3.56 8.55
C ILE A 123 6.17 -4.20 9.28
N SER A 124 5.28 -3.37 9.79
CA SER A 124 4.14 -3.84 10.56
C SER A 124 3.36 -4.91 9.78
N GLU A 125 3.11 -6.06 10.43
CA GLU A 125 2.38 -7.17 9.81
C GLU A 125 0.92 -6.85 9.60
N ASN A 126 0.37 -5.96 10.42
CA ASN A 126 -1.03 -5.58 10.35
C ASN A 126 -1.16 -4.07 10.31
N VAL A 127 -2.10 -3.61 9.50
CA VAL A 127 -2.49 -2.21 9.43
C VAL A 127 -3.98 -2.13 9.71
N ASP A 128 -4.37 -1.25 10.61
CA ASP A 128 -5.78 -1.05 10.95
C ASP A 128 -6.38 -0.03 9.98
N PHE A 129 -6.89 -0.53 8.88
CA PHE A 129 -7.49 0.32 7.84
C PHE A 129 -8.79 0.98 8.31
N GLN A 130 -9.50 0.35 9.24
CA GLN A 130 -10.69 0.95 9.84
C GLN A 130 -10.32 2.24 10.57
N LYS A 131 -9.25 2.20 11.35
CA LYS A 131 -8.76 3.37 12.10
C LYS A 131 -8.31 4.48 11.15
N LEU A 132 -7.61 4.13 10.07
CA LEU A 132 -7.18 5.09 9.07
C LEU A 132 -8.39 5.76 8.40
N TYR A 133 -9.42 4.98 8.10
CA TYR A 133 -10.66 5.47 7.52
C TYR A 133 -11.36 6.45 8.48
N ASP A 134 -11.46 6.09 9.74
CA ASP A 134 -12.10 6.93 10.76
C ASP A 134 -11.37 8.25 10.97
N LEU A 135 -10.03 8.22 10.94
CA LEU A 135 -9.22 9.44 11.03
C LEU A 135 -9.45 10.37 9.85
N LYS A 136 -9.60 9.82 8.65
CA LYS A 136 -9.88 10.61 7.45
C LYS A 136 -11.25 11.31 7.56
N LYS A 137 -12.22 10.64 8.15
CA LYS A 137 -13.57 11.20 8.31
C LYS A 137 -13.65 12.38 9.28
N THR A 138 -12.75 12.41 10.27
CA THR A 138 -12.77 13.46 11.29
C THR A 138 -11.97 14.70 10.89
N GLN A 139 -11.35 14.66 9.75
CA GLN A 139 -10.65 15.82 9.18
C GLN A 139 -11.59 16.63 8.26
#